data_58233b5c794f1c05bab4efa9c02f79a7
#
_entry.id   58233b5c794f1c05bab4efa9c02f79a7
#
_cell.length_a   1.000
_cell.length_b   1.000
_cell.length_c   1.000
_cell.angle_alpha   90.00
_cell.angle_beta   90.00
_cell.angle_gamma   90.00
#
_symmetry.space_group_name_H-M   'P 1'
#
loop_
_entity.id
_entity.type
_entity.pdbx_description
1 polymer ?
#
loop_
_entity_poly.entity_id
_entity_poly.type
_entity_poly.pdbx_seq_one_letter_code
_entity_poly.pdbx_strand_id
1 'polypeptide(L)' 'MEYTVIKKDWSIEFETTSQQEIEDYIKVHKDTIYQVICRHDEDAPFHVYWSK' A
#
# COMPACT_ATOMS: atom_id res chain seq x y z
N MET A 1 -4.55 7.00 -8.79
CA MET A 1 -3.37 6.44 -8.11
C MET A 1 -3.70 5.07 -7.54
N GLU A 2 -2.77 4.15 -7.66
CA GLU A 2 -2.97 2.78 -7.17
C GLU A 2 -2.09 2.54 -5.95
N TYR A 3 -2.67 1.94 -4.92
CA TYR A 3 -1.97 1.62 -3.68
C TYR A 3 -1.93 0.11 -3.50
N THR A 4 -0.79 -0.41 -3.10
CA THR A 4 -0.60 -1.84 -2.89
C THR A 4 0.03 -2.06 -1.52
N VAL A 5 -0.61 -2.91 -0.71
CA VAL A 5 -0.11 -3.25 0.62
C VAL A 5 0.74 -4.51 0.55
N ILE A 6 1.97 -4.41 1.01
CA ILE A 6 2.92 -5.53 1.01
C ILE A 6 3.13 -5.99 2.44
N LYS A 7 2.92 -7.29 2.65
CA LYS A 7 3.11 -7.92 3.96
C LYS A 7 4.58 -8.24 4.19
N LYS A 8 4.89 -8.63 5.40
CA LYS A 8 6.27 -8.95 5.80
C LYS A 8 6.88 -10.10 5.02
N ASP A 9 6.05 -10.98 4.48
CA ASP A 9 6.52 -12.10 3.65
C ASP A 9 6.58 -11.74 2.16
N TRP A 10 6.44 -10.45 1.84
CA TRP A 10 6.46 -9.90 0.47
C TRP A 10 5.25 -10.24 -0.38
N SER A 11 4.22 -10.82 0.20
CA SER A 11 2.98 -11.06 -0.53
C SER A 11 2.12 -9.79 -0.55
N ILE A 12 1.28 -9.69 -1.56
CA ILE A 12 0.33 -8.59 -1.68
C ILE A 12 -0.92 -8.95 -0.89
N GLU A 13 -1.31 -8.09 0.04
CA GLU A 13 -2.49 -8.34 0.84
C GLU A 13 -3.72 -7.58 0.37
N PHE A 14 -3.53 -6.37 -0.12
CA PHE A 14 -4.65 -5.48 -0.42
C PHE A 14 -4.23 -4.45 -1.45
N GLU A 15 -5.13 -4.13 -2.36
CA GLU A 15 -4.90 -3.10 -3.36
C GLU A 15 -6.14 -2.22 -3.46
N THR A 16 -5.93 -0.92 -3.63
CA THR A 16 -7.05 0.01 -3.78
C THR A 16 -6.59 1.24 -4.53
N THR A 17 -7.54 1.95 -5.11
CA THR A 17 -7.28 3.24 -5.74
C THR A 17 -7.75 4.40 -4.86
N SER A 18 -8.35 4.10 -3.73
CA SER A 18 -8.88 5.11 -2.81
C SER A 18 -7.85 5.45 -1.73
N GLN A 19 -7.45 6.71 -1.68
CA GLN A 19 -6.53 7.19 -0.66
C GLN A 19 -7.12 7.02 0.73
N GLN A 20 -8.41 7.27 0.89
CA GLN A 20 -9.07 7.12 2.17
C GLN A 20 -9.02 5.67 2.67
N GLU A 21 -9.28 4.74 1.76
CA GLU A 21 -9.22 3.31 2.11
C GLU A 21 -7.84 2.89 2.55
N ILE A 22 -6.81 3.34 1.84
CA ILE A 22 -5.46 2.93 2.19
C ILE A 22 -5.02 3.54 3.52
N GLU A 23 -5.41 4.77 3.81
CA GLU A 23 -5.08 5.39 5.10
C GLU A 23 -5.77 4.67 6.25
N ASP A 24 -7.03 4.31 6.07
CA ASP A 24 -7.76 3.55 7.08
C ASP A 24 -7.15 2.16 7.28
N TYR A 25 -6.76 1.52 6.18
CA TYR A 25 -6.14 0.21 6.23
C TYR A 25 -4.83 0.24 7.02
N ILE A 26 -4.01 1.25 6.76
CA ILE A 26 -2.74 1.41 7.47
C ILE A 26 -2.98 1.57 8.97
N LYS A 27 -3.96 2.37 9.37
CA LYS A 27 -4.25 2.59 10.77
C LYS A 27 -4.61 1.30 11.50
N VAL A 28 -5.38 0.44 10.84
CA VAL A 28 -5.87 -0.80 11.45
C VAL A 28 -4.79 -1.89 11.45
N HIS A 29 -3.97 -1.94 10.40
CA HIS A 29 -3.06 -3.06 10.17
C HIS A 29 -1.58 -2.71 10.23
N LYS A 30 -1.24 -1.55 10.76
CA LYS A 30 0.15 -1.08 10.74
C LYS A 30 1.17 -2.04 11.35
N ASP A 31 0.74 -2.90 12.25
CA ASP A 31 1.63 -3.86 12.91
C ASP A 31 1.90 -5.11 12.08
N THR A 32 1.10 -5.35 11.05
CA THR A 32 1.20 -6.57 10.24
C THR A 32 1.71 -6.31 8.83
N ILE A 33 1.70 -5.07 8.37
CA ILE A 33 2.16 -4.74 7.01
C ILE A 33 3.60 -4.27 7.04
N TYR A 34 4.32 -4.53 5.94
CA TYR A 34 5.71 -4.11 5.81
C TYR A 34 5.79 -2.71 5.20
N GLN A 35 5.13 -2.51 4.07
CA GLN A 35 5.10 -1.20 3.44
C GLN A 35 3.90 -1.09 2.51
N VAL A 36 3.57 0.15 2.16
CA VAL A 36 2.56 0.43 1.15
C VAL A 36 3.25 1.17 0.02
N ILE A 37 3.10 0.68 -1.19
CA ILE A 37 3.65 1.33 -2.37
C ILE A 37 2.50 1.90 -3.18
N CYS A 38 2.80 2.93 -3.97
CA CYS A 38 1.80 3.54 -4.83
C CYS A 38 2.42 3.90 -6.16
N ARG A 39 1.57 4.05 -7.16
CA ARG A 39 1.98 4.56 -8.46
C ARG A 39 0.86 5.42 -9.02
N HIS A 40 1.23 6.36 -9.87
CA HIS A 40 0.28 7.30 -10.43
C HIS A 40 -0.71 6.62 -11.38
N ASP A 41 -0.19 5.74 -12.25
CA ASP A 41 -1.01 4.93 -13.16
C ASP A 41 -0.25 3.63 -13.49
N GLU A 42 -0.84 2.79 -14.36
CA GLU A 42 -0.27 1.49 -14.71
C GLU A 42 1.13 1.57 -15.31
N ASP A 43 1.44 2.67 -15.98
CA ASP A 43 2.72 2.83 -16.67
C ASP A 43 3.76 3.55 -15.82
N ALA A 44 3.38 4.05 -14.67
CA ALA A 44 4.29 4.78 -13.79
C ALA A 44 5.02 3.84 -12.83
N PRO A 45 6.24 4.21 -12.40
CA PRO A 45 6.96 3.40 -11.42
C PRO A 45 6.30 3.51 -10.04
N PHE A 46 6.47 2.47 -9.23
CA PHE A 46 5.99 2.50 -7.84
C PHE A 46 6.91 3.34 -6.97
N HIS A 47 6.30 3.97 -5.97
CA HIS A 47 7.01 4.72 -4.94
C HIS A 47 6.52 4.22 -3.58
N VAL A 48 7.35 4.36 -2.57
CA VAL A 48 6.92 4.01 -1.22
C VAL A 48 5.99 5.10 -0.72
N TYR A 49 4.78 4.72 -0.35
CA TYR A 49 3.78 5.63 0.21
C TYR A 49 3.88 5.63 1.74
N TRP A 50 4.06 4.46 2.32
CA TRP A 50 4.19 4.30 3.77
C TRP A 50 5.09 3.11 4.05
N SER A 51 5.92 3.21 5.06
CA SER A 51 6.80 2.12 5.41
C SER A 51 6.97 2.09 6.92
N LYS A 52 7.09 0.90 7.43
CA LYS A 52 7.25 0.69 8.85
C LYS A 52 8.66 1.06 9.33
#